data_2388b32edd53f3b8cb046827ad34a7b6
#
_entry.id   2388b32edd53f3b8cb046827ad34a7b6
#
_cell.length_a   1.000
_cell.length_b   1.000
_cell.length_c   1.000
_cell.angle_alpha   90.00
_cell.angle_beta   90.00
_cell.angle_gamma   90.00
#
_symmetry.space_group_name_H-M   'P 1'
#
loop_
_entity.id
_entity.type
_entity.pdbx_description
1 polymer ?
#
loop_
_entity_poly.entity_id
_entity_poly.type
_entity_poly.pdbx_seq_one_letter_code
_entity_poly.pdbx_strand_id
1 'polypeptide(L)'
;VPAFNAYAYFRLGYWLAKTCARALYRVRLGYADARALAGLDPKTTVVFVMNHRSNMDYILVSFLAAEKVALSYAVGEWARVWPLQGLIRAMGAYFVRRNSGDPLYRMVLQRYVQMATEGGVPQAMYPEGGLSTDGALRPPKLGLLDYMLKSFDPAAERDLVFVPVGINYDRVIEDRSLLGKGDPDAPRRGLGARLRVAAGFVGRLLLLRLQGRGFRFGYACVNFGPPLSMRDWVRRRAIDFRALDDGARRAAVAQVGEDLMTAIGGIVPALPVPLVATVLLRDPGRAFSELELKAAVAELMTDIEARGAHVYLPRADRDYAIDVGLRMLVLRHLVREEQGLYRAHEAELRVLRYYALSIAQLCPAPAPQPAQRAAG
;
A
#
# COMPACT_ATOMS: atom_id res chain seq x y z
N VAL A 1 -19.22 7.86 13.92
CA VAL A 1 -19.67 8.70 12.81
C VAL A 1 -18.61 9.77 12.59
N PRO A 2 -18.17 10.03 11.34
CA PRO A 2 -17.27 11.13 11.00
C PRO A 2 -17.91 12.46 11.40
N ALA A 3 -17.06 13.41 11.80
CA ALA A 3 -17.46 14.79 11.99
C ALA A 3 -16.69 15.63 10.96
N PHE A 4 -16.97 15.38 9.66
CA PHE A 4 -16.23 15.99 8.56
C PHE A 4 -16.29 17.51 8.63
N ASN A 5 -15.13 18.14 8.54
CA ASN A 5 -14.96 19.58 8.45
C ASN A 5 -14.09 19.90 7.25
N ALA A 6 -14.67 20.54 6.24
CA ALA A 6 -13.99 20.84 4.98
C ALA A 6 -12.73 21.70 5.19
N TYR A 7 -12.78 22.70 6.08
CA TYR A 7 -11.63 23.54 6.39
C TYR A 7 -10.49 22.72 7.04
N ALA A 8 -10.82 21.89 8.04
CA ALA A 8 -9.85 20.99 8.67
C ALA A 8 -9.24 20.02 7.66
N TYR A 9 -10.04 19.48 6.72
CA TYR A 9 -9.56 18.54 5.69
C TYR A 9 -8.66 19.24 4.66
N PHE A 10 -9.18 20.26 3.97
CA PHE A 10 -8.51 20.85 2.81
C PHE A 10 -7.39 21.85 3.15
N ARG A 11 -7.39 22.41 4.35
CA ARG A 11 -6.35 23.36 4.80
C ARG A 11 -5.38 22.71 5.76
N LEU A 12 -5.82 22.32 6.95
CA LEU A 12 -4.93 21.79 7.99
C LEU A 12 -4.45 20.38 7.65
N GLY A 13 -5.36 19.48 7.33
CA GLY A 13 -5.05 18.08 7.00
C GLY A 13 -4.15 17.97 5.78
N TYR A 14 -4.49 18.66 4.70
CA TYR A 14 -3.67 18.71 3.49
C TYR A 14 -2.26 19.28 3.76
N TRP A 15 -2.17 20.42 4.48
CA TRP A 15 -0.88 21.03 4.82
C TRP A 15 -0.01 20.09 5.67
N LEU A 16 -0.59 19.47 6.69
CA LEU A 16 0.10 18.47 7.51
C LEU A 16 0.55 17.27 6.68
N ALA A 17 -0.35 16.69 5.90
CA ALA A 17 -0.05 15.53 5.05
C ALA A 17 1.08 15.84 4.05
N LYS A 18 0.99 16.98 3.36
CA LYS A 18 2.02 17.46 2.42
C LYS A 18 3.37 17.67 3.10
N THR A 19 3.35 18.32 4.27
CA THR A 19 4.59 18.62 5.02
C THR A 19 5.24 17.35 5.53
N CYS A 20 4.47 16.44 6.15
CA CYS A 20 4.97 15.16 6.63
C CYS A 20 5.48 14.27 5.48
N ALA A 21 4.68 14.09 4.43
CA ALA A 21 5.06 13.27 3.29
C ALA A 21 6.35 13.76 2.63
N ARG A 22 6.44 15.07 2.36
CA ARG A 22 7.62 15.69 1.71
C ARG A 22 8.84 15.79 2.64
N ALA A 23 8.64 15.84 3.96
CA ALA A 23 9.74 15.81 4.91
C ALA A 23 10.43 14.43 4.94
N LEU A 24 9.66 13.37 4.80
CA LEU A 24 10.13 11.99 4.90
C LEU A 24 10.53 11.39 3.56
N TYR A 25 9.76 11.67 2.50
CA TYR A 25 9.90 11.03 1.20
C TYR A 25 10.00 12.01 0.04
N ARG A 26 10.57 11.52 -1.04
CA ARG A 26 10.36 12.10 -2.38
C ARG A 26 9.09 11.48 -2.94
N VAL A 27 7.94 12.11 -2.62
CA VAL A 27 6.63 11.63 -3.08
C VAL A 27 6.51 11.80 -4.59
N ARG A 28 6.04 10.74 -5.25
CA ARG A 28 5.81 10.71 -6.69
C ARG A 28 4.45 10.10 -7.00
N LEU A 29 3.76 10.73 -7.94
CA LEU A 29 2.70 10.11 -8.71
C LEU A 29 3.40 9.42 -9.89
N GLY A 30 3.30 8.10 -9.96
CA GLY A 30 3.83 7.32 -11.06
C GLY A 30 2.80 7.19 -12.19
N TYR A 31 2.29 5.98 -12.40
CA TYR A 31 1.22 5.76 -13.38
C TYR A 31 -0.13 6.26 -12.86
N ALA A 32 -0.90 6.89 -13.73
CA ALA A 32 -2.31 7.17 -13.50
C ALA A 32 -3.07 7.10 -14.83
N ASP A 33 -4.14 6.33 -14.86
CA ASP A 33 -5.07 6.37 -15.98
C ASP A 33 -5.94 7.63 -15.90
N ALA A 34 -5.33 8.76 -16.25
CA ALA A 34 -5.95 10.07 -16.13
C ALA A 34 -7.22 10.20 -16.99
N ARG A 35 -7.28 9.50 -18.15
CA ARG A 35 -8.45 9.55 -19.04
C ARG A 35 -9.63 8.80 -18.45
N ALA A 36 -9.40 7.57 -17.96
CA ALA A 36 -10.43 6.77 -17.32
C ALA A 36 -10.95 7.42 -16.04
N LEU A 37 -10.05 8.01 -15.24
CA LEU A 37 -10.44 8.74 -14.02
C LEU A 37 -11.21 10.03 -14.29
N ALA A 38 -10.85 10.77 -15.34
CA ALA A 38 -11.56 11.99 -15.74
C ALA A 38 -12.92 11.70 -16.41
N GLY A 39 -13.05 10.52 -17.01
CA GLY A 39 -14.29 10.06 -17.66
C GLY A 39 -15.33 9.47 -16.71
N LEU A 40 -15.06 9.40 -15.40
CA LEU A 40 -16.03 8.91 -14.44
C LEU A 40 -17.24 9.86 -14.35
N ASP A 41 -18.45 9.29 -14.40
CA ASP A 41 -19.67 10.04 -14.17
C ASP A 41 -19.62 10.69 -12.77
N PRO A 42 -19.83 12.02 -12.64
CA PRO A 42 -19.86 12.71 -11.35
C PRO A 42 -20.85 12.13 -10.33
N LYS A 43 -21.88 11.43 -10.80
CA LYS A 43 -22.85 10.74 -9.94
C LYS A 43 -22.33 9.41 -9.37
N THR A 44 -21.23 8.89 -9.89
CA THR A 44 -20.65 7.60 -9.46
C THR A 44 -20.15 7.65 -8.03
N THR A 45 -20.38 6.59 -7.26
CA THR A 45 -19.72 6.39 -5.98
C THR A 45 -18.34 5.80 -6.20
N VAL A 46 -17.31 6.57 -5.89
CA VAL A 46 -15.92 6.15 -6.07
C VAL A 46 -15.35 5.59 -4.78
N VAL A 47 -14.76 4.40 -4.84
CA VAL A 47 -14.05 3.76 -3.73
C VAL A 47 -12.61 3.48 -4.15
N PHE A 48 -11.66 4.18 -3.54
CA PHE A 48 -10.24 3.90 -3.74
C PHE A 48 -9.85 2.66 -2.93
N VAL A 49 -9.37 1.63 -3.62
CA VAL A 49 -8.92 0.37 -3.01
C VAL A 49 -7.41 0.25 -3.15
N MET A 50 -6.70 0.05 -2.04
CA MET A 50 -5.25 0.16 -2.03
C MET A 50 -4.58 -0.90 -1.16
N ASN A 51 -3.35 -1.30 -1.52
CA ASN A 51 -2.51 -2.10 -0.65
C ASN A 51 -2.04 -1.30 0.58
N HIS A 52 -1.70 -1.99 1.67
CA HIS A 52 -1.37 -1.35 2.95
C HIS A 52 0.04 -1.66 3.41
N ARG A 53 0.97 -0.72 3.16
CA ARG A 53 2.42 -0.89 3.41
C ARG A 53 2.90 -0.18 4.67
N SER A 54 2.34 0.99 4.97
CA SER A 54 2.79 1.87 6.04
C SER A 54 1.62 2.69 6.60
N ASN A 55 1.72 3.15 7.83
CA ASN A 55 0.79 4.17 8.34
C ASN A 55 0.88 5.48 7.55
N MET A 56 1.96 5.66 6.77
CA MET A 56 2.10 6.80 5.84
C MET A 56 1.16 6.73 4.63
N ASP A 57 0.56 5.56 4.32
CA ASP A 57 -0.35 5.40 3.18
C ASP A 57 -1.54 6.35 3.27
N TYR A 58 -2.14 6.51 4.46
CA TYR A 58 -3.21 7.48 4.68
C TYR A 58 -2.78 8.91 4.36
N ILE A 59 -1.58 9.27 4.78
CA ILE A 59 -1.01 10.61 4.58
C ILE A 59 -0.74 10.84 3.09
N LEU A 60 -0.14 9.86 2.41
CA LEU A 60 0.17 9.95 0.98
C LEU A 60 -1.09 10.08 0.13
N VAL A 61 -2.06 9.19 0.36
CA VAL A 61 -3.30 9.18 -0.44
C VAL A 61 -4.13 10.43 -0.15
N SER A 62 -4.23 10.85 1.12
CA SER A 62 -4.88 12.10 1.46
C SER A 62 -4.19 13.31 0.82
N PHE A 63 -2.86 13.32 0.74
CA PHE A 63 -2.11 14.39 0.06
C PHE A 63 -2.36 14.41 -1.45
N LEU A 64 -2.34 13.25 -2.11
CA LEU A 64 -2.47 13.15 -3.57
C LEU A 64 -3.93 13.29 -4.04
N ALA A 65 -4.89 12.80 -3.25
CA ALA A 65 -6.31 12.87 -3.58
C ALA A 65 -6.96 14.21 -3.18
N ALA A 66 -6.44 14.89 -2.18
CA ALA A 66 -7.05 16.11 -1.60
C ALA A 66 -7.20 17.27 -2.59
N GLU A 67 -6.46 17.27 -3.69
CA GLU A 67 -6.63 18.29 -4.75
C GLU A 67 -7.94 18.10 -5.54
N LYS A 68 -8.53 16.89 -5.48
CA LYS A 68 -9.71 16.53 -6.29
C LYS A 68 -10.89 16.04 -5.46
N VAL A 69 -10.66 15.30 -4.35
CA VAL A 69 -11.71 14.59 -3.62
C VAL A 69 -11.43 14.55 -2.14
N ALA A 70 -12.48 14.75 -1.31
CA ALA A 70 -12.44 14.48 0.12
C ALA A 70 -12.77 13.00 0.37
N LEU A 71 -11.84 12.25 0.93
CA LEU A 71 -11.99 10.82 1.16
C LEU A 71 -12.52 10.51 2.55
N SER A 72 -13.53 9.65 2.62
CA SER A 72 -13.94 8.96 3.84
C SER A 72 -13.21 7.62 3.94
N TYR A 73 -12.55 7.31 5.05
CA TYR A 73 -11.77 6.08 5.20
C TYR A 73 -11.90 5.43 6.56
N ALA A 74 -11.79 4.11 6.56
CA ALA A 74 -11.82 3.29 7.75
C ALA A 74 -10.47 3.30 8.47
N VAL A 75 -10.44 3.67 9.73
CA VAL A 75 -9.23 3.70 10.59
C VAL A 75 -9.39 2.73 11.75
N GLY A 76 -8.34 2.00 12.08
CA GLY A 76 -8.34 1.11 13.23
C GLY A 76 -8.40 1.85 14.57
N GLU A 77 -8.85 1.18 15.64
CA GLU A 77 -9.00 1.76 16.98
C GLU A 77 -7.72 2.33 17.60
N TRP A 78 -6.53 1.96 17.08
CA TRP A 78 -5.25 2.49 17.54
C TRP A 78 -5.13 4.01 17.42
N ALA A 79 -5.93 4.62 16.55
CA ALA A 79 -5.94 6.06 16.32
C ALA A 79 -6.92 6.82 17.25
N ARG A 80 -7.59 6.12 18.17
CA ARG A 80 -8.47 6.71 19.20
C ARG A 80 -7.69 7.29 20.38
N VAL A 81 -6.72 8.15 20.09
CA VAL A 81 -5.91 8.85 21.12
C VAL A 81 -6.17 10.34 21.02
N TRP A 82 -6.50 10.97 22.19
CA TRP A 82 -6.64 12.43 22.24
C TRP A 82 -5.26 13.11 22.06
N PRO A 83 -5.13 14.20 21.27
CA PRO A 83 -6.15 14.92 20.49
C PRO A 83 -6.33 14.39 19.05
N LEU A 84 -5.57 13.38 18.63
CA LEU A 84 -5.52 12.84 17.28
C LEU A 84 -6.90 12.33 16.79
N GLN A 85 -7.69 11.74 17.69
CA GLN A 85 -9.03 11.25 17.38
C GLN A 85 -9.94 12.34 16.79
N GLY A 86 -9.92 13.55 17.36
CA GLY A 86 -10.73 14.68 16.89
C GLY A 86 -10.34 15.11 15.49
N LEU A 87 -9.03 15.22 15.22
CA LEU A 87 -8.50 15.58 13.91
C LEU A 87 -8.86 14.53 12.86
N ILE A 88 -8.65 13.24 13.14
CA ILE A 88 -8.96 12.13 12.25
C ILE A 88 -10.45 12.10 11.89
N ARG A 89 -11.36 12.34 12.86
CA ARG A 89 -12.80 12.44 12.58
C ARG A 89 -13.16 13.65 11.72
N ALA A 90 -12.51 14.79 11.99
CA ALA A 90 -12.70 16.00 11.20
C ALA A 90 -12.20 15.83 9.75
N MET A 91 -11.24 14.92 9.53
CA MET A 91 -10.77 14.52 8.20
C MET A 91 -11.64 13.46 7.51
N GLY A 92 -12.84 13.16 8.00
CA GLY A 92 -13.78 12.26 7.35
C GLY A 92 -13.58 10.77 7.67
N ALA A 93 -12.66 10.43 8.55
CA ALA A 93 -12.42 9.04 8.92
C ALA A 93 -13.44 8.51 9.94
N TYR A 94 -13.75 7.22 9.82
CA TYR A 94 -14.53 6.47 10.82
C TYR A 94 -13.71 5.32 11.39
N PHE A 95 -13.96 5.01 12.67
CA PHE A 95 -13.19 3.99 13.37
C PHE A 95 -13.86 2.63 13.26
N VAL A 96 -13.06 1.61 12.88
CA VAL A 96 -13.51 0.24 12.74
C VAL A 96 -12.85 -0.64 13.81
N ARG A 97 -13.69 -1.37 14.57
CA ARG A 97 -13.24 -2.43 15.49
C ARG A 97 -12.92 -3.68 14.69
N ARG A 98 -11.67 -4.12 14.76
CA ARG A 98 -11.26 -5.38 14.13
C ARG A 98 -11.76 -6.55 14.96
N ASN A 99 -12.27 -7.58 14.28
CA ASN A 99 -12.75 -8.83 14.89
C ASN A 99 -13.82 -8.62 15.98
N SER A 100 -14.68 -7.61 15.84
CA SER A 100 -15.80 -7.42 16.73
C SER A 100 -16.77 -8.60 16.65
N GLY A 101 -16.97 -9.28 17.77
CA GLY A 101 -18.01 -10.32 17.93
C GLY A 101 -19.41 -9.73 18.13
N ASP A 102 -19.53 -8.42 18.36
CA ASP A 102 -20.77 -7.72 18.66
C ASP A 102 -21.69 -7.59 17.44
N PRO A 103 -22.84 -8.27 17.41
CA PRO A 103 -23.76 -8.25 16.27
C PRO A 103 -24.35 -6.86 16.01
N LEU A 104 -24.68 -6.12 17.08
CA LEU A 104 -25.23 -4.76 16.96
C LEU A 104 -24.23 -3.82 16.30
N TYR A 105 -22.97 -3.90 16.74
CA TYR A 105 -21.91 -3.10 16.13
C TYR A 105 -21.74 -3.41 14.62
N ARG A 106 -21.77 -4.71 14.24
CA ARG A 106 -21.68 -5.12 12.82
C ARG A 106 -22.84 -4.60 12.01
N MET A 107 -24.06 -4.65 12.54
CA MET A 107 -25.27 -4.15 11.90
C MET A 107 -25.21 -2.64 11.66
N VAL A 108 -24.80 -1.89 12.69
CA VAL A 108 -24.62 -0.43 12.61
C VAL A 108 -23.54 -0.06 11.58
N LEU A 109 -22.39 -0.77 11.58
CA LEU A 109 -21.31 -0.54 10.63
C LEU A 109 -21.75 -0.86 9.20
N GLN A 110 -22.44 -1.99 8.99
CA GLN A 110 -23.00 -2.38 7.71
C GLN A 110 -23.93 -1.27 7.17
N ARG A 111 -24.90 -0.83 7.99
CA ARG A 111 -25.85 0.20 7.57
C ARG A 111 -25.15 1.53 7.27
N TYR A 112 -24.16 1.91 8.07
CA TYR A 112 -23.36 3.10 7.83
C TYR A 112 -22.62 3.05 6.48
N VAL A 113 -21.94 1.92 6.18
CA VAL A 113 -21.21 1.73 4.92
C VAL A 113 -22.17 1.73 3.72
N GLN A 114 -23.31 1.07 3.83
CA GLN A 114 -24.36 1.08 2.79
C GLN A 114 -24.84 2.50 2.51
N MET A 115 -25.26 3.24 3.53
CA MET A 115 -25.72 4.62 3.39
C MET A 115 -24.66 5.53 2.77
N ALA A 116 -23.38 5.38 3.14
CA ALA A 116 -22.30 6.15 2.57
C ALA A 116 -22.09 5.81 1.08
N THR A 117 -22.21 4.53 0.72
CA THR A 117 -22.09 4.06 -0.66
C THR A 117 -23.28 4.52 -1.52
N GLU A 118 -24.52 4.35 -1.05
CA GLU A 118 -25.73 4.81 -1.71
C GLU A 118 -25.76 6.36 -1.85
N GLY A 119 -25.24 7.06 -0.85
CA GLY A 119 -25.16 8.52 -0.82
C GLY A 119 -24.05 9.14 -1.69
N GLY A 120 -23.26 8.33 -2.40
CA GLY A 120 -22.20 8.83 -3.28
C GLY A 120 -20.97 9.38 -2.54
N VAL A 121 -20.77 9.01 -1.27
CA VAL A 121 -19.61 9.46 -0.49
C VAL A 121 -18.34 8.78 -1.02
N PRO A 122 -17.34 9.53 -1.50
CA PRO A 122 -16.06 8.95 -1.89
C PRO A 122 -15.37 8.29 -0.71
N GLN A 123 -14.97 7.04 -0.90
CA GLN A 123 -14.41 6.22 0.18
C GLN A 123 -13.01 5.73 -0.18
N ALA A 124 -12.24 5.38 0.83
CA ALA A 124 -10.96 4.70 0.66
C ALA A 124 -10.85 3.52 1.63
N MET A 125 -10.39 2.38 1.13
CA MET A 125 -10.23 1.17 1.93
C MET A 125 -8.98 0.39 1.57
N TYR A 126 -8.53 -0.40 2.56
CA TYR A 126 -7.44 -1.35 2.41
C TYR A 126 -8.02 -2.75 2.48
N PRO A 127 -8.21 -3.45 1.34
CA PRO A 127 -8.80 -4.80 1.33
C PRO A 127 -8.04 -5.78 2.21
N GLU A 128 -6.73 -5.66 2.31
CA GLU A 128 -5.89 -6.48 3.19
C GLU A 128 -6.27 -6.41 4.69
N GLY A 129 -7.01 -5.37 5.10
CA GLY A 129 -7.49 -5.16 6.48
C GLY A 129 -6.38 -4.90 7.50
N GLY A 130 -5.14 -4.69 7.09
CA GLY A 130 -4.02 -4.37 7.96
C GLY A 130 -2.71 -4.26 7.20
N LEU A 131 -1.70 -3.70 7.86
CA LEU A 131 -0.35 -3.56 7.31
C LEU A 131 0.24 -4.94 6.96
N SER A 132 0.89 -5.03 5.81
CA SER A 132 1.71 -6.20 5.47
C SER A 132 2.87 -6.33 6.45
N THR A 133 3.05 -7.53 7.00
CA THR A 133 4.11 -7.83 7.98
C THR A 133 5.36 -8.41 7.36
N ASP A 134 5.28 -8.92 6.16
CA ASP A 134 6.36 -9.57 5.41
C ASP A 134 6.73 -8.84 4.10
N GLY A 135 5.92 -7.87 3.71
CA GLY A 135 6.10 -7.12 2.48
C GLY A 135 5.24 -7.60 1.31
N ALA A 136 4.72 -8.81 1.31
CA ALA A 136 3.85 -9.32 0.25
C ALA A 136 2.44 -8.71 0.32
N LEU A 137 1.73 -8.75 -0.80
CA LEU A 137 0.29 -8.50 -0.83
C LEU A 137 -0.44 -9.62 -0.08
N ARG A 138 -1.49 -9.27 0.65
CA ARG A 138 -2.28 -10.19 1.45
C ARG A 138 -3.64 -10.45 0.80
N PRO A 139 -4.24 -11.63 1.04
CA PRO A 139 -5.60 -11.89 0.59
C PRO A 139 -6.60 -10.87 1.14
N PRO A 140 -7.67 -10.54 0.39
CA PRO A 140 -8.63 -9.54 0.79
C PRO A 140 -9.50 -10.02 1.96
N LYS A 141 -9.85 -9.11 2.87
CA LYS A 141 -10.88 -9.28 3.88
C LYS A 141 -12.21 -8.76 3.34
N LEU A 142 -13.19 -9.62 3.26
CA LEU A 142 -14.41 -9.37 2.51
C LEU A 142 -15.44 -8.49 3.23
N GLY A 143 -15.32 -8.27 4.55
CA GLY A 143 -16.39 -7.65 5.34
C GLY A 143 -16.87 -6.28 4.86
N LEU A 144 -15.96 -5.35 4.54
CA LEU A 144 -16.36 -4.04 4.01
C LEU A 144 -16.89 -4.12 2.58
N LEU A 145 -16.29 -4.99 1.75
CA LEU A 145 -16.77 -5.24 0.39
C LEU A 145 -18.20 -5.82 0.41
N ASP A 146 -18.47 -6.81 1.28
CA ASP A 146 -19.81 -7.37 1.44
C ASP A 146 -20.83 -6.31 1.85
N TYR A 147 -20.45 -5.39 2.76
CA TYR A 147 -21.34 -4.31 3.18
C TYR A 147 -21.65 -3.31 2.05
N MET A 148 -20.71 -3.04 1.15
CA MET A 148 -20.90 -2.17 -0.01
C MET A 148 -21.74 -2.85 -1.10
N LEU A 149 -21.52 -4.15 -1.33
CA LEU A 149 -22.10 -4.89 -2.45
C LEU A 149 -23.48 -5.47 -2.15
N LYS A 150 -23.80 -5.74 -0.88
CA LYS A 150 -25.04 -6.40 -0.48
C LYS A 150 -26.31 -5.72 -1.00
N SER A 151 -26.32 -4.39 -1.03
CA SER A 151 -27.45 -3.59 -1.53
C SER A 151 -27.20 -3.01 -2.92
N PHE A 152 -26.13 -3.42 -3.60
CA PHE A 152 -25.80 -2.87 -4.91
C PHE A 152 -26.87 -3.22 -5.95
N ASP A 153 -27.46 -2.18 -6.56
CA ASP A 153 -28.43 -2.27 -7.63
C ASP A 153 -27.81 -1.76 -8.94
N PRO A 154 -27.60 -2.63 -9.95
CA PRO A 154 -27.06 -2.20 -11.23
C PRO A 154 -28.00 -1.27 -12.01
N ALA A 155 -29.30 -1.24 -11.67
CA ALA A 155 -30.29 -0.34 -12.26
C ALA A 155 -30.39 1.01 -11.53
N ALA A 156 -29.76 1.16 -10.36
CA ALA A 156 -29.75 2.43 -9.64
C ALA A 156 -29.10 3.55 -10.47
N GLU A 157 -29.43 4.79 -10.18
CA GLU A 157 -28.84 5.96 -10.87
C GLU A 157 -27.31 6.00 -10.71
N ARG A 158 -26.81 5.64 -9.51
CA ARG A 158 -25.37 5.65 -9.19
C ARG A 158 -24.73 4.30 -9.45
N ASP A 159 -23.62 4.30 -10.16
CA ASP A 159 -22.72 3.14 -10.19
C ASP A 159 -21.78 3.16 -8.98
N LEU A 160 -21.28 2.00 -8.59
CA LEU A 160 -20.19 1.83 -7.64
C LEU A 160 -18.92 1.48 -8.42
N VAL A 161 -17.92 2.35 -8.32
CA VAL A 161 -16.68 2.18 -9.06
C VAL A 161 -15.50 2.07 -8.08
N PHE A 162 -14.77 0.98 -8.18
CA PHE A 162 -13.52 0.79 -7.46
C PHE A 162 -12.35 1.29 -8.28
N VAL A 163 -11.51 2.13 -7.69
CA VAL A 163 -10.26 2.61 -8.28
C VAL A 163 -9.09 1.95 -7.57
N PRO A 164 -8.39 1.02 -8.25
CA PRO A 164 -7.20 0.39 -7.68
C PRO A 164 -6.08 1.42 -7.47
N VAL A 165 -5.39 1.35 -6.34
CA VAL A 165 -4.26 2.21 -6.01
C VAL A 165 -3.09 1.35 -5.53
N GLY A 166 -1.97 1.43 -6.24
CA GLY A 166 -0.73 0.76 -5.87
C GLY A 166 0.22 1.70 -5.14
N ILE A 167 0.67 1.31 -3.94
CA ILE A 167 1.58 2.11 -3.10
C ILE A 167 2.84 1.31 -2.83
N ASN A 168 4.00 1.94 -2.99
CA ASN A 168 5.26 1.34 -2.58
C ASN A 168 6.28 2.40 -2.10
N TYR A 169 7.31 1.93 -1.38
CA TYR A 169 8.33 2.74 -0.74
C TYR A 169 9.72 2.15 -0.94
N ASP A 170 10.73 2.99 -1.12
CA ASP A 170 12.12 2.58 -0.98
C ASP A 170 12.46 2.20 0.47
N ARG A 171 11.79 2.85 1.43
CA ARG A 171 11.93 2.53 2.84
C ARG A 171 10.61 2.71 3.58
N VAL A 172 10.11 1.66 4.19
CA VAL A 172 8.98 1.71 5.12
C VAL A 172 9.51 2.08 6.50
N ILE A 173 8.88 3.06 7.17
CA ILE A 173 9.33 3.54 8.48
C ILE A 173 9.25 2.43 9.53
N GLU A 174 8.23 1.60 9.42
CA GLU A 174 7.88 0.55 10.38
C GLU A 174 8.44 -0.82 10.01
N ASP A 175 9.29 -0.97 8.98
CA ASP A 175 9.71 -2.26 8.43
C ASP A 175 10.17 -3.27 9.50
N ARG A 176 11.12 -2.89 10.36
CA ARG A 176 11.62 -3.75 11.44
C ARG A 176 10.54 -4.08 12.50
N SER A 177 9.65 -3.13 12.78
CA SER A 177 8.58 -3.34 13.74
C SER A 177 7.44 -4.20 13.18
N LEU A 178 7.23 -4.18 11.86
CA LEU A 178 6.26 -5.03 11.17
C LEU A 178 6.77 -6.47 11.12
N LEU A 179 8.03 -6.68 10.79
CA LEU A 179 8.68 -7.99 10.83
C LEU A 179 8.66 -8.60 12.24
N GLY A 180 8.86 -7.79 13.29
CA GLY A 180 8.75 -8.25 14.68
C GLY A 180 7.31 -8.59 15.12
N LYS A 181 6.27 -8.03 14.48
CA LYS A 181 4.88 -8.42 14.75
C LYS A 181 4.49 -9.77 14.17
N GLY A 182 5.19 -10.21 13.14
CA GLY A 182 5.04 -11.55 12.57
C GLY A 182 5.77 -12.64 13.37
N ASP A 183 6.50 -12.24 14.40
CA ASP A 183 7.25 -13.14 15.28
C ASP A 183 6.44 -13.39 16.57
N PRO A 184 5.99 -14.64 16.84
CA PRO A 184 5.22 -14.98 18.04
C PRO A 184 5.97 -14.66 19.34
N ASP A 185 7.30 -14.75 19.31
CA ASP A 185 8.17 -14.60 20.48
C ASP A 185 8.65 -13.14 20.71
N ALA A 186 8.24 -12.21 19.84
CA ALA A 186 8.66 -10.82 19.97
C ALA A 186 8.02 -10.14 21.21
N PRO A 187 8.81 -9.48 22.07
CA PRO A 187 8.30 -8.84 23.28
C PRO A 187 7.29 -7.74 22.94
N ARG A 188 6.07 -7.81 23.50
CA ARG A 188 5.04 -6.81 23.33
C ARG A 188 5.42 -5.53 24.06
N ARG A 189 5.85 -4.51 23.34
CA ARG A 189 6.18 -3.21 23.91
C ARG A 189 4.91 -2.50 24.40
N GLY A 190 4.90 -2.09 25.67
CA GLY A 190 3.81 -1.31 26.26
C GLY A 190 3.63 0.06 25.59
N LEU A 191 2.47 0.68 25.78
CA LEU A 191 2.09 1.96 25.15
C LEU A 191 3.12 3.08 25.40
N GLY A 192 3.65 3.19 26.63
CA GLY A 192 4.65 4.20 26.98
C GLY A 192 5.98 4.04 26.23
N ALA A 193 6.44 2.78 26.01
CA ALA A 193 7.63 2.51 25.21
C ALA A 193 7.41 2.88 23.72
N ARG A 194 6.21 2.65 23.20
CA ARG A 194 5.84 3.00 21.82
C ARG A 194 5.80 4.51 21.61
N LEU A 195 5.22 5.25 22.56
CA LEU A 195 5.18 6.72 22.55
C LEU A 195 6.59 7.33 22.65
N ARG A 196 7.44 6.77 23.50
CA ARG A 196 8.84 7.23 23.65
C ARG A 196 9.64 7.03 22.35
N VAL A 197 9.47 5.88 21.69
CA VAL A 197 10.08 5.60 20.38
C VAL A 197 9.58 6.57 19.32
N ALA A 198 8.26 6.84 19.27
CA ALA A 198 7.67 7.79 18.34
C ALA A 198 8.16 9.23 18.59
N ALA A 199 8.20 9.68 19.85
CA ALA A 199 8.69 11.00 20.22
C ALA A 199 10.20 11.15 19.91
N GLY A 200 11.00 10.13 20.22
CA GLY A 200 12.42 10.10 19.87
C GLY A 200 12.67 10.15 18.36
N PHE A 201 11.83 9.47 17.58
CA PHE A 201 11.88 9.50 16.13
C PHE A 201 11.56 10.91 15.57
N VAL A 202 10.48 11.54 16.06
CA VAL A 202 10.11 12.91 15.68
C VAL A 202 11.19 13.91 16.08
N GLY A 203 11.71 13.82 17.31
CA GLY A 203 12.78 14.67 17.79
C GLY A 203 14.06 14.55 16.94
N ARG A 204 14.43 13.31 16.55
CA ARG A 204 15.57 13.06 15.67
C ARG A 204 15.37 13.64 14.26
N LEU A 205 14.14 13.53 13.71
CA LEU A 205 13.81 14.14 12.42
C LEU A 205 13.92 15.67 12.44
N LEU A 206 13.40 16.30 13.51
CA LEU A 206 13.50 17.75 13.70
C LEU A 206 14.97 18.19 13.82
N LEU A 207 15.75 17.47 14.62
CA LEU A 207 17.19 17.76 14.80
C LEU A 207 17.96 17.66 13.47
N LEU A 208 17.74 16.57 12.70
CA LEU A 208 18.39 16.39 11.40
C LEU A 208 17.98 17.49 10.40
N ARG A 209 16.74 17.95 10.47
CA ARG A 209 16.24 19.03 9.64
C ARG A 209 16.88 20.38 10.00
N LEU A 210 17.03 20.67 11.29
CA LEU A 210 17.70 21.87 11.80
C LEU A 210 19.21 21.88 11.44
N GLN A 211 19.82 20.72 11.36
CA GLN A 211 21.22 20.55 10.94
C GLN A 211 21.44 20.57 9.42
N GLY A 212 20.40 20.85 8.63
CA GLY A 212 20.49 20.79 7.17
C GLY A 212 20.71 19.37 6.58
N ARG A 213 20.75 18.35 7.44
CA ARG A 213 20.97 16.92 7.10
C ARG A 213 19.65 16.17 6.89
N GLY A 214 18.69 16.77 6.20
CA GLY A 214 17.39 16.17 5.92
C GLY A 214 17.52 14.84 5.19
N PHE A 215 17.60 13.75 5.94
CA PHE A 215 17.64 12.39 5.37
C PHE A 215 16.23 12.01 4.93
N ARG A 216 16.00 11.99 3.62
CA ARG A 216 14.75 11.47 3.06
C ARG A 216 14.84 9.94 2.97
N PHE A 217 13.74 9.27 3.30
CA PHE A 217 13.63 7.80 3.24
C PHE A 217 13.49 7.25 1.80
N GLY A 218 14.02 7.97 0.81
CA GLY A 218 13.92 7.60 -0.59
C GLY A 218 12.61 8.03 -1.24
N TYR A 219 12.16 7.25 -2.20
CA TYR A 219 10.91 7.51 -2.90
C TYR A 219 9.72 6.83 -2.21
N ALA A 220 8.57 7.51 -2.29
CA ALA A 220 7.26 6.94 -2.05
C ALA A 220 6.45 7.18 -3.33
N CYS A 221 5.98 6.14 -3.96
CA CYS A 221 5.28 6.24 -5.22
C CYS A 221 3.88 5.65 -5.11
N VAL A 222 2.92 6.33 -5.76
CA VAL A 222 1.52 5.94 -5.82
C VAL A 222 1.09 5.88 -7.28
N ASN A 223 0.49 4.76 -7.67
CA ASN A 223 -0.13 4.57 -8.98
C ASN A 223 -1.64 4.45 -8.83
N PHE A 224 -2.38 4.97 -9.81
CA PHE A 224 -3.83 4.82 -9.91
C PHE A 224 -4.16 4.01 -11.15
N GLY A 225 -4.78 2.85 -10.98
CA GLY A 225 -5.14 1.95 -12.07
C GLY A 225 -6.49 2.29 -12.71
N PRO A 226 -6.87 1.53 -13.74
CA PRO A 226 -8.15 1.69 -14.40
C PRO A 226 -9.31 1.40 -13.44
N PRO A 227 -10.36 2.24 -13.47
CA PRO A 227 -11.55 2.05 -12.65
C PRO A 227 -12.27 0.74 -12.99
N LEU A 228 -12.77 0.03 -11.97
CA LEU A 228 -13.59 -1.16 -12.09
C LEU A 228 -15.03 -0.79 -11.74
N SER A 229 -15.91 -0.70 -12.76
CA SER A 229 -17.36 -0.47 -12.61
C SER A 229 -18.04 -1.75 -12.11
N MET A 230 -18.79 -1.66 -11.02
CA MET A 230 -19.58 -2.80 -10.52
C MET A 230 -20.78 -3.09 -11.42
N ARG A 231 -21.36 -2.07 -12.07
CA ARG A 231 -22.41 -2.28 -13.05
C ARG A 231 -21.94 -3.13 -14.21
N ASP A 232 -20.74 -2.86 -14.74
CA ASP A 232 -20.17 -3.66 -15.82
C ASP A 232 -19.71 -5.03 -15.33
N TRP A 233 -19.20 -5.12 -14.09
CA TRP A 233 -18.78 -6.37 -13.49
C TRP A 233 -19.94 -7.36 -13.34
N VAL A 234 -21.07 -6.93 -12.77
CA VAL A 234 -22.27 -7.78 -12.59
C VAL A 234 -22.92 -8.14 -13.92
N ARG A 235 -22.93 -7.18 -14.89
CA ARG A 235 -23.47 -7.44 -16.23
C ARG A 235 -22.70 -8.54 -16.94
N ARG A 236 -21.37 -8.48 -16.92
CA ARG A 236 -20.51 -9.49 -17.57
C ARG A 236 -20.67 -10.88 -16.97
N ARG A 237 -21.02 -10.99 -15.69
CA ARG A 237 -21.15 -12.25 -14.96
C ARG A 237 -22.59 -12.69 -14.75
N ALA A 238 -23.57 -11.92 -15.22
CA ALA A 238 -25.02 -12.15 -15.02
C ALA A 238 -25.37 -12.37 -13.52
N ILE A 239 -24.82 -11.56 -12.61
CA ILE A 239 -25.00 -11.64 -11.17
C ILE A 239 -25.87 -10.48 -10.68
N ASP A 240 -26.84 -10.77 -9.79
CA ASP A 240 -27.52 -9.75 -8.96
C ASP A 240 -27.26 -10.06 -7.48
N PHE A 241 -26.48 -9.21 -6.82
CA PHE A 241 -26.11 -9.39 -5.41
C PHE A 241 -27.32 -9.45 -4.46
N ARG A 242 -28.42 -8.83 -4.83
CA ARG A 242 -29.68 -8.79 -4.04
C ARG A 242 -30.44 -10.12 -4.10
N ALA A 243 -30.28 -10.87 -5.19
CA ALA A 243 -30.95 -12.14 -5.42
C ALA A 243 -30.17 -13.36 -4.90
N LEU A 244 -28.89 -13.14 -4.55
CA LEU A 244 -28.01 -14.22 -4.09
C LEU A 244 -28.31 -14.61 -2.64
N ASP A 245 -28.28 -15.92 -2.36
CA ASP A 245 -28.18 -16.42 -1.00
C ASP A 245 -26.84 -16.04 -0.33
N ASP A 246 -26.70 -16.25 0.97
CA ASP A 246 -25.51 -15.86 1.72
C ASP A 246 -24.25 -16.58 1.25
N GLY A 247 -24.33 -17.81 0.76
CA GLY A 247 -23.21 -18.60 0.26
C GLY A 247 -22.72 -18.07 -1.09
N ALA A 248 -23.62 -17.96 -2.04
CA ALA A 248 -23.36 -17.45 -3.39
C ALA A 248 -22.88 -15.99 -3.34
N ARG A 249 -23.48 -15.15 -2.49
CA ARG A 249 -23.05 -13.78 -2.30
C ARG A 249 -21.62 -13.71 -1.77
N ARG A 250 -21.26 -14.53 -0.77
CA ARG A 250 -19.89 -14.58 -0.25
C ARG A 250 -18.88 -14.98 -1.31
N ALA A 251 -19.22 -15.94 -2.17
CA ALA A 251 -18.38 -16.35 -3.28
C ALA A 251 -18.21 -15.22 -4.30
N ALA A 252 -19.30 -14.54 -4.66
CA ALA A 252 -19.24 -13.39 -5.58
C ALA A 252 -18.42 -12.22 -5.01
N VAL A 253 -18.57 -11.89 -3.72
CA VAL A 253 -17.76 -10.87 -3.03
C VAL A 253 -16.29 -11.27 -2.98
N ALA A 254 -15.97 -12.55 -2.78
CA ALA A 254 -14.61 -13.05 -2.82
C ALA A 254 -13.98 -12.84 -4.20
N GLN A 255 -14.72 -13.14 -5.28
CA GLN A 255 -14.25 -12.91 -6.64
C GLN A 255 -13.98 -11.41 -6.92
N VAL A 256 -14.87 -10.51 -6.47
CA VAL A 256 -14.60 -9.06 -6.56
C VAL A 256 -13.32 -8.71 -5.80
N GLY A 257 -13.15 -9.27 -4.60
CA GLY A 257 -11.95 -9.05 -3.79
C GLY A 257 -10.67 -9.50 -4.48
N GLU A 258 -10.68 -10.67 -5.12
CA GLU A 258 -9.55 -11.21 -5.89
C GLU A 258 -9.25 -10.38 -7.12
N ASP A 259 -10.28 -9.98 -7.88
CA ASP A 259 -10.15 -9.11 -9.05
C ASP A 259 -9.51 -7.76 -8.65
N LEU A 260 -9.93 -7.18 -7.52
CA LEU A 260 -9.38 -5.94 -6.98
C LEU A 260 -7.92 -6.12 -6.53
N MET A 261 -7.60 -7.20 -5.83
CA MET A 261 -6.22 -7.46 -5.38
C MET A 261 -5.29 -7.73 -6.57
N THR A 262 -5.77 -8.38 -7.61
CA THR A 262 -5.05 -8.56 -8.87
C THR A 262 -4.77 -7.22 -9.55
N ALA A 263 -5.80 -6.37 -9.66
CA ALA A 263 -5.66 -5.03 -10.23
C ALA A 263 -4.67 -4.15 -9.41
N ILE A 264 -4.76 -4.17 -8.08
CA ILE A 264 -3.80 -3.49 -7.20
C ILE A 264 -2.40 -4.04 -7.42
N GLY A 265 -2.24 -5.36 -7.44
CA GLY A 265 -0.95 -6.04 -7.61
C GLY A 265 -0.24 -5.61 -8.90
N GLY A 266 -0.96 -5.54 -10.01
CA GLY A 266 -0.42 -5.17 -11.32
C GLY A 266 0.07 -3.72 -11.39
N ILE A 267 -0.43 -2.83 -10.52
CA ILE A 267 -0.06 -1.41 -10.53
C ILE A 267 0.82 -0.98 -9.35
N VAL A 268 1.22 -1.90 -8.46
CA VAL A 268 2.22 -1.56 -7.43
C VAL A 268 3.49 -1.07 -8.10
N PRO A 269 3.98 0.15 -7.79
CA PRO A 269 5.17 0.66 -8.45
C PRO A 269 6.43 -0.12 -8.03
N ALA A 270 7.21 -0.58 -9.02
CA ALA A 270 8.52 -1.15 -8.76
C ALA A 270 9.54 -0.03 -8.54
N LEU A 271 10.05 0.08 -7.32
CA LEU A 271 10.98 1.12 -6.88
C LEU A 271 12.43 0.61 -6.83
N PRO A 272 13.43 1.50 -6.80
CA PRO A 272 14.83 1.14 -6.77
C PRO A 272 15.22 0.11 -5.73
N VAL A 273 14.84 0.32 -4.46
CA VAL A 273 15.21 -0.61 -3.37
C VAL A 273 14.59 -2.00 -3.53
N PRO A 274 13.27 -2.16 -3.78
CA PRO A 274 12.67 -3.45 -4.11
C PRO A 274 13.35 -4.18 -5.26
N LEU A 275 13.70 -3.49 -6.34
CA LEU A 275 14.35 -4.09 -7.51
C LEU A 275 15.72 -4.68 -7.18
N VAL A 276 16.59 -3.89 -6.55
CA VAL A 276 17.92 -4.34 -6.14
C VAL A 276 17.82 -5.47 -5.10
N ALA A 277 16.89 -5.36 -4.14
CA ALA A 277 16.65 -6.40 -3.14
C ALA A 277 16.21 -7.73 -3.77
N THR A 278 15.37 -7.67 -4.80
CA THR A 278 14.91 -8.87 -5.53
C THR A 278 16.07 -9.59 -6.20
N VAL A 279 16.96 -8.87 -6.90
CA VAL A 279 18.14 -9.48 -7.56
C VAL A 279 19.08 -10.10 -6.55
N LEU A 280 19.42 -9.39 -5.47
CA LEU A 280 20.32 -9.90 -4.43
C LEU A 280 19.77 -11.15 -3.73
N LEU A 281 18.46 -11.30 -3.66
CA LEU A 281 17.81 -12.46 -3.02
C LEU A 281 17.59 -13.65 -3.95
N ARG A 282 17.88 -13.53 -5.26
CA ARG A 282 17.93 -14.70 -6.15
C ARG A 282 19.05 -15.67 -5.76
N ASP A 283 20.17 -15.10 -5.31
CA ASP A 283 21.31 -15.83 -4.72
C ASP A 283 21.95 -15.01 -3.58
N PRO A 284 21.45 -15.16 -2.34
CA PRO A 284 21.91 -14.35 -1.22
C PRO A 284 23.39 -14.52 -0.85
N GLY A 285 23.99 -15.67 -1.21
CA GLY A 285 25.41 -15.96 -0.96
C GLY A 285 26.35 -15.33 -1.98
N ARG A 286 25.84 -14.96 -3.15
CA ARG A 286 26.65 -14.42 -4.25
C ARG A 286 27.12 -12.99 -3.93
N ALA A 287 28.36 -12.72 -4.25
CA ALA A 287 28.91 -11.38 -4.34
C ALA A 287 28.81 -10.89 -5.79
N PHE A 288 28.30 -9.70 -6.00
CA PHE A 288 28.14 -9.07 -7.31
C PHE A 288 29.14 -7.92 -7.42
N SER A 289 29.79 -7.76 -8.54
CA SER A 289 30.37 -6.49 -8.93
C SER A 289 29.25 -5.47 -9.21
N GLU A 290 29.58 -4.19 -9.20
CA GLU A 290 28.61 -3.14 -9.52
C GLU A 290 27.98 -3.34 -10.91
N LEU A 291 28.81 -3.68 -11.89
CA LEU A 291 28.36 -3.90 -13.27
C LEU A 291 27.41 -5.09 -13.39
N GLU A 292 27.77 -6.23 -12.78
CA GLU A 292 26.89 -7.42 -12.78
C GLU A 292 25.56 -7.15 -12.12
N LEU A 293 25.57 -6.42 -10.99
CA LEU A 293 24.34 -6.07 -10.27
C LEU A 293 23.46 -5.13 -11.09
N LYS A 294 24.07 -4.11 -11.73
CA LYS A 294 23.36 -3.20 -12.63
C LYS A 294 22.75 -3.95 -13.81
N ALA A 295 23.48 -4.82 -14.45
CA ALA A 295 22.99 -5.62 -15.57
C ALA A 295 21.79 -6.51 -15.15
N ALA A 296 21.90 -7.22 -14.04
CA ALA A 296 20.85 -8.10 -13.54
C ALA A 296 19.58 -7.33 -13.10
N VAL A 297 19.73 -6.13 -12.52
CA VAL A 297 18.58 -5.27 -12.17
C VAL A 297 17.95 -4.68 -13.42
N ALA A 298 18.72 -4.26 -14.40
CA ALA A 298 18.21 -3.74 -15.68
C ALA A 298 17.43 -4.81 -16.46
N GLU A 299 17.91 -6.06 -16.44
CA GLU A 299 17.19 -7.22 -17.00
C GLU A 299 15.85 -7.42 -16.28
N LEU A 300 15.84 -7.45 -14.94
CA LEU A 300 14.61 -7.55 -14.16
C LEU A 300 13.62 -6.42 -14.48
N MET A 301 14.10 -5.18 -14.62
CA MET A 301 13.25 -4.05 -15.01
C MET A 301 12.59 -4.30 -16.36
N THR A 302 13.35 -4.77 -17.35
CA THR A 302 12.85 -5.07 -18.69
C THR A 302 11.81 -6.19 -18.66
N ASP A 303 12.05 -7.25 -17.89
CA ASP A 303 11.14 -8.37 -17.76
C ASP A 303 9.79 -7.98 -17.16
N ILE A 304 9.80 -7.17 -16.10
CA ILE A 304 8.55 -6.74 -15.44
C ILE A 304 7.80 -5.69 -16.27
N GLU A 305 8.51 -4.80 -16.99
CA GLU A 305 7.90 -3.84 -17.92
C GLU A 305 7.24 -4.55 -19.10
N ALA A 306 7.86 -5.60 -19.64
CA ALA A 306 7.29 -6.43 -20.70
C ALA A 306 5.98 -7.12 -20.28
N ARG A 307 5.75 -7.30 -18.97
CA ARG A 307 4.51 -7.83 -18.38
C ARG A 307 3.50 -6.74 -18.02
N GLY A 308 3.76 -5.48 -18.39
CA GLY A 308 2.90 -4.34 -18.14
C GLY A 308 3.06 -3.71 -16.74
N ALA A 309 4.07 -4.10 -15.98
CA ALA A 309 4.34 -3.48 -14.69
C ALA A 309 4.95 -2.07 -14.84
N HIS A 310 4.73 -1.25 -13.82
CA HIS A 310 5.21 0.14 -13.81
C HIS A 310 6.49 0.27 -12.97
N VAL A 311 7.62 0.40 -13.65
CA VAL A 311 8.90 0.74 -13.02
C VAL A 311 9.00 2.25 -12.84
N TYR A 312 9.24 2.69 -11.61
CA TYR A 312 9.49 4.10 -11.36
C TYR A 312 10.99 4.40 -11.53
N LEU A 313 11.31 5.16 -12.55
CA LEU A 313 12.68 5.58 -12.84
C LEU A 313 12.93 7.03 -12.39
N PRO A 314 13.64 7.25 -11.27
CA PRO A 314 14.09 8.57 -10.89
C PRO A 314 14.92 9.20 -12.03
N ARG A 315 14.60 10.46 -12.40
CA ARG A 315 15.26 11.18 -13.51
C ARG A 315 15.10 10.53 -14.89
N ALA A 316 14.19 9.55 -15.05
CA ALA A 316 14.08 8.73 -16.26
C ALA A 316 15.38 8.00 -16.63
N ASP A 317 16.21 7.66 -15.63
CA ASP A 317 17.52 7.06 -15.78
C ASP A 317 17.58 5.74 -14.97
N ARG A 318 17.83 4.63 -15.67
CA ARG A 318 17.90 3.28 -15.07
C ARG A 318 19.12 3.12 -14.18
N ASP A 319 20.29 3.55 -14.63
CA ASP A 319 21.52 3.43 -13.86
C ASP A 319 21.44 4.25 -12.56
N TYR A 320 20.96 5.48 -12.67
CA TYR A 320 20.72 6.32 -11.49
C TYR A 320 19.70 5.69 -10.53
N ALA A 321 18.66 5.02 -11.04
CA ALA A 321 17.69 4.33 -10.20
C ALA A 321 18.35 3.18 -9.42
N ILE A 322 19.19 2.38 -10.09
CA ILE A 322 19.91 1.26 -9.48
C ILE A 322 20.89 1.76 -8.42
N ASP A 323 21.67 2.80 -8.74
CA ASP A 323 22.63 3.41 -7.81
C ASP A 323 21.94 3.95 -6.55
N VAL A 324 20.78 4.58 -6.69
CA VAL A 324 19.99 5.07 -5.55
C VAL A 324 19.52 3.90 -4.69
N GLY A 325 19.00 2.84 -5.30
CA GLY A 325 18.54 1.65 -4.59
C GLY A 325 19.66 0.96 -3.83
N LEU A 326 20.78 0.70 -4.51
CA LEU A 326 21.97 0.06 -3.94
C LEU A 326 22.55 0.88 -2.79
N ARG A 327 22.77 2.18 -3.01
CA ARG A 327 23.28 3.09 -1.99
C ARG A 327 22.39 3.12 -0.74
N MET A 328 21.07 3.09 -0.90
CA MET A 328 20.16 3.04 0.24
C MET A 328 20.27 1.74 1.02
N LEU A 329 20.46 0.61 0.36
CA LEU A 329 20.66 -0.68 1.02
C LEU A 329 22.00 -0.74 1.76
N VAL A 330 23.07 -0.24 1.17
CA VAL A 330 24.40 -0.14 1.80
C VAL A 330 24.37 0.78 3.03
N LEU A 331 23.80 2.00 2.90
CA LEU A 331 23.65 2.95 4.01
C LEU A 331 22.83 2.41 5.19
N ARG A 332 21.97 1.42 4.93
CA ARG A 332 21.17 0.73 5.95
C ARG A 332 21.81 -0.55 6.47
N HIS A 333 22.99 -0.89 5.99
CA HIS A 333 23.70 -2.13 6.29
C HIS A 333 22.91 -3.40 5.93
N LEU A 334 21.99 -3.30 4.94
CA LEU A 334 21.26 -4.44 4.38
C LEU A 334 22.11 -5.17 3.33
N VAL A 335 23.05 -4.44 2.73
CA VAL A 335 24.05 -4.92 1.78
C VAL A 335 25.42 -4.52 2.30
N ARG A 336 26.39 -5.44 2.22
CA ARG A 336 27.79 -5.18 2.47
C ARG A 336 28.51 -4.89 1.18
N GLU A 337 29.39 -3.90 1.24
CA GLU A 337 30.33 -3.59 0.16
C GLU A 337 31.73 -3.91 0.66
N GLU A 338 32.38 -4.84 0.03
CA GLU A 338 33.75 -5.28 0.37
C GLU A 338 34.56 -5.38 -0.93
N GLN A 339 35.61 -4.59 -1.07
CA GLN A 339 36.50 -4.55 -2.25
C GLN A 339 35.74 -4.36 -3.60
N GLY A 340 34.71 -3.52 -3.61
CA GLY A 340 33.90 -3.26 -4.81
C GLY A 340 32.89 -4.38 -5.15
N LEU A 341 32.75 -5.36 -4.27
CA LEU A 341 31.73 -6.39 -4.37
C LEU A 341 30.59 -6.17 -3.40
N TYR A 342 29.37 -6.39 -3.86
CA TYR A 342 28.14 -6.20 -3.10
C TYR A 342 27.50 -7.55 -2.76
N ARG A 343 27.17 -7.76 -1.50
CA ARG A 343 26.54 -8.99 -1.01
C ARG A 343 25.41 -8.68 -0.04
N ALA A 344 24.34 -9.47 -0.06
CA ALA A 344 23.30 -9.39 0.96
C ALA A 344 23.89 -9.67 2.35
N HIS A 345 23.49 -8.85 3.35
CA HIS A 345 23.93 -9.05 4.72
C HIS A 345 23.08 -10.13 5.39
N GLU A 346 23.67 -11.26 5.76
CA GLU A 346 22.95 -12.44 6.28
C GLU A 346 22.02 -12.14 7.45
N ALA A 347 22.47 -11.34 8.42
CA ALA A 347 21.65 -10.96 9.58
C ALA A 347 20.43 -10.10 9.20
N GLU A 348 20.41 -9.51 8.01
CA GLU A 348 19.38 -8.58 7.54
C GLU A 348 18.52 -9.14 6.39
N LEU A 349 18.68 -10.41 6.04
CA LEU A 349 17.93 -11.06 4.96
C LEU A 349 16.42 -10.95 5.13
N ARG A 350 15.90 -10.95 6.36
CA ARG A 350 14.46 -10.76 6.64
C ARG A 350 13.98 -9.38 6.16
N VAL A 351 14.76 -8.33 6.41
CA VAL A 351 14.44 -6.96 5.98
C VAL A 351 14.57 -6.83 4.47
N LEU A 352 15.62 -7.40 3.90
CA LEU A 352 15.82 -7.39 2.45
C LEU A 352 14.67 -8.11 1.73
N ARG A 353 14.24 -9.27 2.25
CA ARG A 353 13.08 -10.03 1.75
C ARG A 353 11.78 -9.23 1.82
N TYR A 354 11.57 -8.45 2.86
CA TYR A 354 10.41 -7.56 2.99
C TYR A 354 10.28 -6.61 1.79
N TYR A 355 11.39 -6.07 1.31
CA TYR A 355 11.40 -5.18 0.13
C TYR A 355 11.20 -5.96 -1.16
N ALA A 356 11.87 -7.08 -1.35
CA ALA A 356 11.71 -7.91 -2.54
C ALA A 356 10.26 -8.43 -2.69
N LEU A 357 9.64 -8.89 -1.60
CA LEU A 357 8.26 -9.37 -1.60
C LEU A 357 7.24 -8.27 -1.96
N SER A 358 7.62 -6.99 -1.85
CA SER A 358 6.73 -5.89 -2.23
C SER A 358 6.38 -5.82 -3.71
N ILE A 359 7.21 -6.43 -4.55
CA ILE A 359 7.03 -6.50 -6.01
C ILE A 359 7.02 -7.94 -6.51
N ALA A 360 6.96 -8.93 -5.63
CA ALA A 360 7.05 -10.35 -6.02
C ALA A 360 5.99 -10.76 -7.05
N GLN A 361 4.78 -10.20 -6.97
CA GLN A 361 3.69 -10.44 -7.91
C GLN A 361 3.97 -9.91 -9.32
N LEU A 362 4.93 -9.01 -9.48
CA LEU A 362 5.36 -8.46 -10.77
C LEU A 362 6.50 -9.30 -11.40
N CYS A 363 7.23 -10.02 -10.56
CA CYS A 363 8.39 -10.77 -10.99
C CYS A 363 8.00 -12.08 -11.70
N PRO A 364 8.81 -12.56 -12.65
CA PRO A 364 8.65 -13.91 -13.20
C PRO A 364 8.75 -14.95 -12.08
N ALA A 365 7.96 -16.02 -12.18
CA ALA A 365 8.14 -17.16 -11.29
C ALA A 365 9.61 -17.61 -11.36
N PRO A 366 10.24 -17.93 -10.20
CA PRO A 366 11.60 -18.45 -10.24
C PRO A 366 11.64 -19.68 -11.15
N ALA A 367 12.62 -19.72 -12.07
CA ALA A 367 12.83 -20.89 -12.88
C ALA A 367 12.98 -22.12 -11.97
N PRO A 368 12.38 -23.27 -12.31
CA PRO A 368 12.54 -24.46 -11.51
C PRO A 368 14.04 -24.73 -11.36
N GLN A 369 14.52 -24.74 -10.12
CA GLN A 369 15.91 -25.10 -9.84
C GLN A 369 16.14 -26.49 -10.47
N PRO A 370 17.18 -26.68 -11.30
CA PRO A 370 17.51 -28.00 -11.79
C PRO A 370 17.69 -28.90 -10.56
N ALA A 371 16.91 -29.99 -10.53
CA ALA A 371 16.99 -30.97 -9.45
C ALA A 371 18.46 -31.26 -9.22
N GLN A 372 18.97 -30.97 -8.02
CA GLN A 372 20.30 -31.40 -7.61
C GLN A 372 20.33 -32.91 -7.84
N ARG A 373 21.03 -33.32 -8.92
CA ARG A 373 21.36 -34.74 -9.13
C ARG A 373 22.06 -35.18 -7.86
N ALA A 374 21.37 -35.99 -7.07
CA ALA A 374 21.99 -36.73 -6.00
C ALA A 374 23.21 -37.45 -6.61
N ALA A 375 24.39 -36.95 -6.26
CA ALA A 375 25.62 -37.68 -6.52
C ALA A 375 25.55 -38.90 -5.59
N GLY A 376 25.27 -40.07 -6.18
CA GLY A 376 25.43 -41.35 -5.54
C GLY A 376 26.91 -41.72 -5.41
#